data_bf4bbe28ba287fae3737dc1b2641a96a
#
_entry.id   bf4bbe28ba287fae3737dc1b2641a96a
#
_cell.length_a   1.000
_cell.length_b   1.000
_cell.length_c   1.000
_cell.angle_alpha   90.00
_cell.angle_beta   90.00
_cell.angle_gamma   90.00
#
_symmetry.space_group_name_H-M   'P 1'
#
loop_
_entity.id
_entity.type
_entity.pdbx_description
1 polymer ?
#
loop_
_entity_poly.entity_id
_entity_poly.type
_entity_poly.pdbx_seq_one_letter_code
_entity_poly.pdbx_strand_id
1 'polypeptide(L)'
;VGGVDLCVSEFIRVTNTVLPRRAFIRVAPELLNNSCTVAGVPVRVQLLGSDPDCLAANAAALAELQPAGIDLNFGCPAKTVNQHRGGAVLLDEPELVGQIVAAVRRAVPAHIPVSAKMRLGFNDDSRAEDCALAIEAAGASDLVVHARTKAHGYRPPAYWDRIADLRQHVRLPMVANGEIWTLADALRCREVTGCDRLMIGRGMVADPGLALAIAQHDASSKGGSPQSTVAWTQIVGLMRLFWQGIALRVAPRHRAGRLKQWLNYLRRVYPEAQEAFDQLRLLHDPAKIDQWLAAQAVG
;
A
#
# COMPACT_ATOMS: atom_id res chain seq x y z
N VAL A 1 15.44 2.44 -4.52
CA VAL A 1 15.37 3.71 -5.21
C VAL A 1 15.26 4.78 -4.14
N GLY A 2 14.27 5.52 -3.90
CA GLY A 2 14.18 6.56 -2.86
C GLY A 2 12.85 7.31 -2.94
N GLY A 3 12.72 8.41 -2.15
CA GLY A 3 11.55 9.28 -2.16
C GLY A 3 10.32 8.75 -1.43
N VAL A 4 10.43 7.64 -0.70
CA VAL A 4 9.36 7.06 0.11
C VAL A 4 9.59 7.42 1.57
N ASP A 5 8.61 8.06 2.21
CA ASP A 5 8.67 8.50 3.61
C ASP A 5 8.13 7.44 4.58
N LEU A 6 7.19 6.61 4.12
CA LEU A 6 6.50 5.63 4.93
C LEU A 6 6.03 4.45 4.07
N CYS A 7 6.22 3.24 4.56
CA CYS A 7 5.65 2.02 3.99
C CYS A 7 4.52 1.48 4.88
N VAL A 8 3.61 0.73 4.27
CA VAL A 8 2.59 -0.05 4.99
C VAL A 8 2.71 -1.51 4.56
N SER A 9 2.71 -2.43 5.52
CA SER A 9 2.83 -3.85 5.23
C SER A 9 1.60 -4.42 4.49
N GLU A 10 1.72 -5.64 3.98
CA GLU A 10 0.53 -6.45 3.69
C GLU A 10 -0.35 -6.54 4.95
N PHE A 11 -1.68 -6.64 4.78
CA PHE A 11 -2.55 -6.76 5.93
C PHE A 11 -2.44 -8.13 6.61
N ILE A 12 -2.48 -8.10 7.93
CA ILE A 12 -2.58 -9.29 8.78
C ILE A 12 -4.03 -9.48 9.14
N ARG A 13 -4.61 -10.60 8.71
CA ARG A 13 -6.00 -10.91 8.99
C ARG A 13 -6.16 -11.40 10.43
N VAL A 14 -6.94 -10.65 11.21
CA VAL A 14 -7.37 -11.00 12.55
C VAL A 14 -8.79 -11.55 12.47
N THR A 15 -9.04 -12.71 13.05
CA THR A 15 -10.37 -13.35 13.04
C THR A 15 -10.96 -13.45 14.45
N ASN A 16 -10.54 -14.44 15.23
CA ASN A 16 -11.12 -14.74 16.54
C ASN A 16 -10.09 -15.10 17.61
N THR A 17 -8.79 -14.89 17.33
CA THR A 17 -7.72 -15.21 18.27
C THR A 17 -6.64 -14.14 18.25
N VAL A 18 -5.92 -14.01 19.37
CA VAL A 18 -4.68 -13.21 19.40
C VAL A 18 -3.57 -13.99 18.70
N LEU A 19 -2.97 -13.35 17.72
CA LEU A 19 -1.92 -13.95 16.91
C LEU A 19 -0.58 -13.98 17.67
N PRO A 20 0.20 -15.05 17.52
CA PRO A 20 1.54 -15.10 18.12
C PRO A 20 2.49 -14.13 17.40
N ARG A 21 3.50 -13.63 18.13
CA ARG A 21 4.54 -12.71 17.65
C ARG A 21 5.09 -13.09 16.25
N ARG A 22 5.33 -14.40 16.02
CA ARG A 22 5.84 -14.91 14.73
C ARG A 22 4.93 -14.63 13.54
N ALA A 23 3.61 -14.49 13.77
CA ALA A 23 2.66 -14.19 12.69
C ALA A 23 2.83 -12.75 12.19
N PHE A 24 3.06 -11.80 13.09
CA PHE A 24 3.37 -10.40 12.75
C PHE A 24 4.69 -10.30 12.00
N ILE A 25 5.77 -10.90 12.54
CA ILE A 25 7.12 -10.87 11.94
C ILE A 25 7.14 -11.55 10.56
N ARG A 26 6.34 -12.60 10.34
CA ARG A 26 6.26 -13.26 9.03
C ARG A 26 5.75 -12.33 7.93
N VAL A 27 4.81 -11.45 8.25
CA VAL A 27 4.21 -10.50 7.30
C VAL A 27 5.00 -9.19 7.23
N ALA A 28 5.48 -8.71 8.36
CA ALA A 28 6.28 -7.50 8.50
C ALA A 28 7.63 -7.81 9.17
N PRO A 29 8.58 -8.42 8.44
CA PRO A 29 9.91 -8.74 8.98
C PRO A 29 10.70 -7.50 9.41
N GLU A 30 10.33 -6.32 8.95
CA GLU A 30 10.86 -5.01 9.34
C GLU A 30 10.72 -4.74 10.84
N LEU A 31 9.78 -5.41 11.54
CA LEU A 31 9.68 -5.40 12.99
C LEU A 31 10.95 -5.86 13.70
N LEU A 32 11.79 -6.68 13.05
CA LEU A 32 13.11 -7.08 13.56
C LEU A 32 14.20 -6.03 13.29
N ASN A 33 13.90 -5.00 12.49
CA ASN A 33 14.79 -3.90 12.15
C ASN A 33 14.19 -2.55 12.56
N ASN A 34 13.79 -2.41 13.82
CA ASN A 34 13.16 -1.20 14.37
C ASN A 34 11.97 -0.71 13.53
N SER A 35 11.19 -1.64 12.96
CA SER A 35 10.07 -1.34 12.06
C SER A 35 10.45 -0.47 10.86
N CYS A 36 11.66 -0.67 10.33
CA CYS A 36 12.19 0.04 9.16
C CYS A 36 12.63 -0.95 8.07
N THR A 37 12.48 -0.54 6.82
CA THR A 37 13.09 -1.24 5.69
C THR A 37 14.63 -1.19 5.79
N VAL A 38 15.33 -1.98 4.99
CA VAL A 38 16.80 -1.92 4.90
C VAL A 38 17.32 -0.52 4.54
N ALA A 39 16.50 0.27 3.82
CA ALA A 39 16.82 1.66 3.45
C ALA A 39 16.45 2.68 4.56
N GLY A 40 16.02 2.23 5.74
CA GLY A 40 15.66 3.09 6.86
C GLY A 40 14.26 3.72 6.79
N VAL A 41 13.42 3.32 5.81
CA VAL A 41 12.05 3.83 5.71
C VAL A 41 11.15 3.14 6.74
N PRO A 42 10.41 3.91 7.58
CA PRO A 42 9.49 3.35 8.57
C PRO A 42 8.39 2.49 7.93
N VAL A 43 7.96 1.44 8.62
CA VAL A 43 6.91 0.53 8.17
C VAL A 43 5.80 0.46 9.21
N ARG A 44 4.58 0.90 8.86
CA ARG A 44 3.38 0.61 9.64
C ARG A 44 2.89 -0.80 9.34
N VAL A 45 2.48 -1.51 10.38
CA VAL A 45 1.91 -2.86 10.23
C VAL A 45 0.40 -2.75 10.11
N GLN A 46 -0.16 -3.33 9.04
CA GLN A 46 -1.58 -3.24 8.75
C GLN A 46 -2.34 -4.44 9.31
N LEU A 47 -3.41 -4.17 10.08
CA LEU A 47 -4.36 -5.17 10.56
C LEU A 47 -5.68 -5.09 9.80
N LEU A 48 -6.35 -6.23 9.65
CA LEU A 48 -7.67 -6.34 9.03
C LEU A 48 -8.53 -7.31 9.84
N GLY A 49 -9.70 -6.88 10.26
CA GLY A 49 -10.67 -7.66 11.02
C GLY A 49 -11.97 -6.88 11.20
N SER A 50 -12.93 -7.46 11.93
CA SER A 50 -14.25 -6.86 12.17
C SER A 50 -14.66 -6.86 13.66
N ASP A 51 -13.96 -7.61 14.49
CA ASP A 51 -14.24 -7.66 15.92
C ASP A 51 -13.36 -6.65 16.65
N PRO A 52 -13.95 -5.62 17.32
CA PRO A 52 -13.19 -4.57 17.99
C PRO A 52 -12.26 -5.08 19.10
N ASP A 53 -12.74 -6.02 19.91
CA ASP A 53 -11.98 -6.52 21.06
C ASP A 53 -10.82 -7.41 20.60
N CYS A 54 -11.07 -8.28 19.63
CA CYS A 54 -10.03 -9.13 19.06
C CYS A 54 -8.96 -8.30 18.32
N LEU A 55 -9.37 -7.25 17.57
CA LEU A 55 -8.42 -6.33 16.92
C LEU A 55 -7.61 -5.54 17.95
N ALA A 56 -8.25 -5.06 19.02
CA ALA A 56 -7.56 -4.35 20.10
C ALA A 56 -6.52 -5.24 20.80
N ALA A 57 -6.86 -6.49 21.10
CA ALA A 57 -5.94 -7.45 21.70
C ALA A 57 -4.74 -7.77 20.79
N ASN A 58 -4.98 -7.92 19.48
CA ASN A 58 -3.92 -8.13 18.49
C ASN A 58 -3.05 -6.88 18.30
N ALA A 59 -3.64 -5.68 18.34
CA ALA A 59 -2.92 -4.42 18.25
C ALA A 59 -2.04 -4.20 19.48
N ALA A 60 -2.52 -4.55 20.70
CA ALA A 60 -1.72 -4.52 21.92
C ALA A 60 -0.51 -5.47 21.82
N ALA A 61 -0.72 -6.72 21.39
CA ALA A 61 0.36 -7.68 21.19
C ALA A 61 1.36 -7.23 20.10
N LEU A 62 0.88 -6.59 19.04
CA LEU A 62 1.73 -6.00 18.01
C LEU A 62 2.53 -4.79 18.55
N ALA A 63 1.93 -3.97 19.40
CA ALA A 63 2.59 -2.80 20.00
C ALA A 63 3.82 -3.16 20.84
N GLU A 64 3.87 -4.35 21.45
CA GLU A 64 5.06 -4.87 22.14
C GLU A 64 6.29 -5.00 21.22
N LEU A 65 6.06 -5.11 19.90
CA LEU A 65 7.12 -5.16 18.88
C LEU A 65 7.57 -3.77 18.42
N GLN A 66 7.07 -2.70 19.02
CA GLN A 66 7.40 -1.30 18.71
C GLN A 66 7.31 -0.98 17.18
N PRO A 67 6.15 -1.20 16.53
CA PRO A 67 5.98 -0.82 15.14
C PRO A 67 6.05 0.71 14.97
N ALA A 68 6.47 1.18 13.80
CA ALA A 68 6.43 2.61 13.46
C ALA A 68 4.98 3.16 13.41
N GLY A 69 4.00 2.30 13.49
CA GLY A 69 2.58 2.58 13.59
C GLY A 69 1.76 1.34 13.25
N ILE A 70 0.48 1.40 13.58
CA ILE A 70 -0.52 0.36 13.24
C ILE A 70 -1.54 0.99 12.30
N ASP A 71 -1.84 0.33 11.17
CA ASP A 71 -2.83 0.77 10.22
C ASP A 71 -4.02 -0.20 10.20
N LEU A 72 -5.24 0.32 10.08
CA LEU A 72 -6.47 -0.46 10.04
C LEU A 72 -7.07 -0.47 8.63
N ASN A 73 -7.30 -1.66 8.06
CA ASN A 73 -7.76 -1.82 6.69
C ASN A 73 -9.30 -1.96 6.60
N PHE A 74 -9.97 -0.90 6.13
CA PHE A 74 -11.39 -0.87 5.77
C PHE A 74 -11.61 -0.77 4.26
N GLY A 75 -10.63 -1.18 3.44
CA GLY A 75 -10.70 -1.02 1.99
C GLY A 75 -10.44 -2.28 1.17
N CYS A 76 -10.18 -3.43 1.78
CA CYS A 76 -9.92 -4.67 1.05
C CYS A 76 -11.14 -5.10 0.23
N PRO A 77 -11.03 -5.26 -1.11
CA PRO A 77 -12.17 -5.63 -1.97
C PRO A 77 -12.33 -7.14 -2.13
N ALA A 78 -11.45 -7.96 -1.54
CA ALA A 78 -11.44 -9.41 -1.75
C ALA A 78 -12.75 -10.06 -1.28
N LYS A 79 -13.37 -10.90 -2.15
CA LYS A 79 -14.64 -11.53 -1.89
C LYS A 79 -14.65 -12.32 -0.56
N THR A 80 -13.61 -13.13 -0.33
CA THR A 80 -13.46 -13.94 0.89
C THR A 80 -13.32 -13.10 2.16
N VAL A 81 -12.72 -11.92 2.09
CA VAL A 81 -12.59 -10.99 3.22
C VAL A 81 -13.96 -10.38 3.53
N ASN A 82 -14.65 -9.87 2.51
CA ASN A 82 -15.95 -9.19 2.67
C ASN A 82 -17.05 -10.16 3.10
N GLN A 83 -17.06 -11.42 2.62
CA GLN A 83 -18.00 -12.45 3.07
C GLN A 83 -17.88 -12.77 4.56
N HIS A 84 -16.72 -12.52 5.17
CA HIS A 84 -16.48 -12.69 6.61
C HIS A 84 -16.49 -11.34 7.35
N ARG A 85 -17.25 -10.38 6.84
CA ARG A 85 -17.45 -9.05 7.43
C ARG A 85 -16.17 -8.27 7.69
N GLY A 86 -15.13 -8.40 6.84
CA GLY A 86 -13.88 -7.63 6.93
C GLY A 86 -13.64 -6.75 5.70
N GLY A 87 -12.78 -5.77 5.81
CA GLY A 87 -12.41 -4.87 4.70
C GLY A 87 -13.53 -3.92 4.29
N ALA A 88 -13.77 -3.75 2.99
CA ALA A 88 -14.63 -2.69 2.47
C ALA A 88 -16.12 -2.81 2.85
N VAL A 89 -16.62 -4.00 3.18
CA VAL A 89 -18.01 -4.18 3.61
C VAL A 89 -18.33 -3.46 4.93
N LEU A 90 -17.31 -3.21 5.77
CA LEU A 90 -17.49 -2.48 7.02
C LEU A 90 -17.85 -1.00 6.80
N LEU A 91 -17.62 -0.47 5.60
CA LEU A 91 -17.97 0.91 5.25
C LEU A 91 -19.48 1.15 5.16
N ASP A 92 -20.28 0.09 5.16
CA ASP A 92 -21.74 0.17 5.31
C ASP A 92 -22.17 0.35 6.79
N GLU A 93 -21.21 0.22 7.75
CA GLU A 93 -21.43 0.28 9.20
C GLU A 93 -20.45 1.27 9.88
N PRO A 94 -20.58 2.61 9.69
CA PRO A 94 -19.67 3.62 10.24
C PRO A 94 -19.48 3.54 11.74
N GLU A 95 -20.52 3.20 12.48
CA GLU A 95 -20.50 3.04 13.93
C GLU A 95 -19.55 1.90 14.35
N LEU A 96 -19.57 0.77 13.63
CA LEU A 96 -18.64 -0.33 13.87
C LEU A 96 -17.20 0.03 13.48
N VAL A 97 -17.02 0.77 12.39
CA VAL A 97 -15.69 1.29 12.01
C VAL A 97 -15.13 2.17 13.13
N GLY A 98 -15.93 3.10 13.67
CA GLY A 98 -15.54 3.93 14.81
C GLY A 98 -15.21 3.10 16.07
N GLN A 99 -16.03 2.09 16.40
CA GLN A 99 -15.79 1.21 17.54
C GLN A 99 -14.48 0.46 17.42
N ILE A 100 -14.15 -0.08 16.24
CA ILE A 100 -12.89 -0.76 15.95
C ILE A 100 -11.70 0.18 16.15
N VAL A 101 -11.73 1.36 15.56
CA VAL A 101 -10.63 2.34 15.67
C VAL A 101 -10.46 2.76 17.13
N ALA A 102 -11.54 3.05 17.85
CA ALA A 102 -11.49 3.46 19.25
C ALA A 102 -10.96 2.35 20.16
N ALA A 103 -11.37 1.08 19.94
CA ALA A 103 -10.88 -0.05 20.72
C ALA A 103 -9.36 -0.25 20.50
N VAL A 104 -8.90 -0.22 19.27
CA VAL A 104 -7.47 -0.31 18.92
C VAL A 104 -6.69 0.87 19.50
N ARG A 105 -7.20 2.11 19.36
CA ARG A 105 -6.51 3.31 19.89
C ARG A 105 -6.32 3.23 21.39
N ARG A 106 -7.32 2.76 22.15
CA ARG A 106 -7.22 2.58 23.60
C ARG A 106 -6.21 1.50 24.01
N ALA A 107 -6.09 0.44 23.22
CA ALA A 107 -5.21 -0.69 23.53
C ALA A 107 -3.74 -0.44 23.17
N VAL A 108 -3.46 0.53 22.31
CA VAL A 108 -2.11 0.83 21.80
C VAL A 108 -1.53 2.03 22.55
N PRO A 109 -0.24 2.01 23.01
CA PRO A 109 0.40 3.16 23.63
C PRO A 109 0.29 4.44 22.80
N ALA A 110 0.16 5.60 23.45
CA ALA A 110 -0.11 6.88 22.78
C ALA A 110 0.98 7.30 21.78
N HIS A 111 2.23 6.90 22.00
CA HIS A 111 3.36 7.22 21.12
C HIS A 111 3.36 6.41 19.81
N ILE A 112 2.60 5.32 19.71
CA ILE A 112 2.46 4.53 18.47
C ILE A 112 1.23 5.04 17.73
N PRO A 113 1.39 5.62 16.52
CA PRO A 113 0.26 6.10 15.73
C PRO A 113 -0.66 4.95 15.30
N VAL A 114 -1.98 5.20 15.32
CA VAL A 114 -2.99 4.30 14.77
C VAL A 114 -3.67 5.04 13.62
N SER A 115 -3.47 4.57 12.40
CA SER A 115 -4.09 5.12 11.18
C SER A 115 -5.18 4.20 10.63
N ALA A 116 -5.97 4.71 9.72
CA ALA A 116 -6.96 3.93 9.02
C ALA A 116 -6.84 4.11 7.51
N LYS A 117 -7.16 3.06 6.75
CA LYS A 117 -7.26 3.09 5.31
C LYS A 117 -8.62 2.63 4.85
N MET A 118 -9.34 3.47 4.11
CA MET A 118 -10.67 3.14 3.58
C MET A 118 -10.77 3.35 2.07
N ARG A 119 -11.87 2.86 1.50
CA ARG A 119 -12.42 3.28 0.21
C ARG A 119 -13.53 4.30 0.43
N LEU A 120 -14.07 4.88 -0.64
CA LEU A 120 -15.24 5.76 -0.57
C LEU A 120 -16.49 5.03 -0.07
N GLY A 121 -16.55 3.71 -0.16
CA GLY A 121 -17.64 2.89 0.32
C GLY A 121 -17.58 1.48 -0.25
N PHE A 122 -18.61 0.68 0.03
CA PHE A 122 -18.73 -0.67 -0.48
C PHE A 122 -19.41 -0.69 -1.87
N ASN A 123 -20.71 -0.42 -1.95
CA ASN A 123 -21.44 -0.34 -3.21
C ASN A 123 -21.41 1.08 -3.80
N ASP A 124 -21.67 2.07 -2.97
CA ASP A 124 -21.67 3.50 -3.27
C ASP A 124 -20.88 4.27 -2.21
N ASP A 125 -20.88 5.59 -2.28
CA ASP A 125 -20.12 6.46 -1.39
C ASP A 125 -20.99 7.29 -0.42
N SER A 126 -22.26 6.89 -0.26
CA SER A 126 -23.24 7.61 0.58
C SER A 126 -22.87 7.66 2.06
N ARG A 127 -22.03 6.73 2.54
CA ARG A 127 -21.58 6.65 3.94
C ARG A 127 -20.11 7.07 4.11
N ALA A 128 -19.50 7.68 3.07
CA ALA A 128 -18.08 8.03 3.10
C ALA A 128 -17.75 9.05 4.20
N GLU A 129 -18.58 10.09 4.33
CA GLU A 129 -18.45 11.12 5.35
C GLU A 129 -18.66 10.55 6.75
N ASP A 130 -19.69 9.73 6.96
CA ASP A 130 -19.98 9.09 8.25
C ASP A 130 -18.81 8.21 8.72
N CYS A 131 -18.23 7.44 7.81
CA CYS A 131 -17.06 6.61 8.10
C CYS A 131 -15.83 7.46 8.47
N ALA A 132 -15.57 8.53 7.73
CA ALA A 132 -14.43 9.41 7.98
C ALA A 132 -14.56 10.15 9.31
N LEU A 133 -15.76 10.66 9.65
CA LEU A 133 -16.08 11.29 10.93
C LEU A 133 -15.96 10.29 12.10
N ALA A 134 -16.45 9.06 11.92
CA ALA A 134 -16.33 8.02 12.95
C ALA A 134 -14.85 7.65 13.22
N ILE A 135 -14.02 7.57 12.18
CA ILE A 135 -12.58 7.32 12.29
C ILE A 135 -11.88 8.47 13.02
N GLU A 136 -12.22 9.72 12.69
CA GLU A 136 -11.68 10.92 13.36
C GLU A 136 -12.06 10.95 14.83
N ALA A 137 -13.35 10.80 15.15
CA ALA A 137 -13.85 10.81 16.53
C ALA A 137 -13.26 9.70 17.39
N ALA A 138 -12.89 8.58 16.77
CA ALA A 138 -12.24 7.45 17.40
C ALA A 138 -10.74 7.66 17.69
N GLY A 139 -10.13 8.77 17.26
CA GLY A 139 -8.76 9.15 17.57
C GLY A 139 -7.69 8.56 16.65
N ALA A 140 -8.01 8.25 15.41
CA ALA A 140 -7.00 7.91 14.41
C ALA A 140 -6.00 9.06 14.18
N SER A 141 -4.74 8.73 13.87
CA SER A 141 -3.69 9.71 13.58
C SER A 141 -3.78 10.32 12.18
N ASP A 142 -4.24 9.55 11.23
CA ASP A 142 -4.41 9.93 9.82
C ASP A 142 -5.30 8.93 9.09
N LEU A 143 -5.83 9.35 7.94
CA LEU A 143 -6.75 8.56 7.12
C LEU A 143 -6.29 8.51 5.67
N VAL A 144 -6.05 7.30 5.15
CA VAL A 144 -5.81 7.07 3.73
C VAL A 144 -7.15 6.77 3.03
N VAL A 145 -7.50 7.55 2.01
CA VAL A 145 -8.73 7.34 1.24
C VAL A 145 -8.40 6.91 -0.19
N HIS A 146 -8.81 5.68 -0.55
CA HIS A 146 -8.80 5.24 -1.93
C HIS A 146 -10.04 5.80 -2.64
N ALA A 147 -9.82 6.67 -3.62
CA ALA A 147 -10.85 7.43 -4.35
C ALA A 147 -11.76 6.57 -5.25
N ARG A 148 -12.23 5.43 -4.72
CA ARG A 148 -13.17 4.49 -5.35
C ARG A 148 -13.95 3.72 -4.31
N THR A 149 -15.16 3.32 -4.64
CA THR A 149 -15.88 2.29 -3.88
C THR A 149 -15.31 0.89 -4.19
N LYS A 150 -15.71 -0.11 -3.42
CA LYS A 150 -15.38 -1.51 -3.74
C LYS A 150 -16.02 -1.95 -5.06
N ALA A 151 -17.25 -1.48 -5.35
CA ALA A 151 -17.95 -1.78 -6.61
C ALA A 151 -17.21 -1.27 -7.85
N HIS A 152 -16.57 -0.11 -7.78
CA HIS A 152 -15.71 0.42 -8.86
C HIS A 152 -14.47 -0.45 -9.12
N GLY A 153 -14.03 -1.25 -8.13
CA GLY A 153 -12.84 -2.10 -8.23
C GLY A 153 -11.56 -1.29 -8.44
N TYR A 154 -10.92 -1.53 -9.59
CA TYR A 154 -9.70 -0.83 -10.02
C TYR A 154 -9.85 -0.15 -11.40
N ARG A 155 -11.08 -0.01 -11.87
CA ARG A 155 -11.36 0.63 -13.17
C ARG A 155 -11.25 2.15 -13.02
N PRO A 156 -10.56 2.85 -13.93
CA PRO A 156 -10.54 4.31 -13.95
C PRO A 156 -11.95 4.87 -14.24
N PRO A 157 -12.23 6.12 -13.78
CA PRO A 157 -11.35 7.02 -13.06
C PRO A 157 -11.25 6.73 -11.56
N ALA A 158 -10.32 7.40 -10.86
CA ALA A 158 -10.38 7.60 -9.41
C ALA A 158 -11.11 8.94 -9.17
N TYR A 159 -12.03 8.97 -8.23
CA TYR A 159 -12.87 10.13 -7.92
C TYR A 159 -12.19 10.99 -6.84
N TRP A 160 -11.14 11.72 -7.23
CA TRP A 160 -10.32 12.54 -6.33
C TRP A 160 -11.10 13.70 -5.71
N ASP A 161 -12.06 14.25 -6.43
CA ASP A 161 -13.02 15.25 -5.97
C ASP A 161 -13.75 14.83 -4.69
N ARG A 162 -14.10 13.54 -4.57
CA ARG A 162 -14.73 13.00 -3.36
C ARG A 162 -13.83 13.06 -2.13
N ILE A 163 -12.50 12.98 -2.32
CA ILE A 163 -11.55 13.21 -1.21
C ILE A 163 -11.55 14.68 -0.78
N ALA A 164 -11.64 15.60 -1.75
CA ALA A 164 -11.75 17.03 -1.45
C ALA A 164 -13.02 17.33 -0.65
N ASP A 165 -14.16 16.70 -1.01
CA ASP A 165 -15.41 16.85 -0.26
C ASP A 165 -15.28 16.34 1.18
N LEU A 166 -14.70 15.14 1.39
CA LEU A 166 -14.46 14.60 2.72
C LEU A 166 -13.63 15.54 3.60
N ARG A 167 -12.61 16.21 3.03
CA ARG A 167 -11.76 17.16 3.76
C ARG A 167 -12.49 18.42 4.24
N GLN A 168 -13.66 18.74 3.71
CA GLN A 168 -14.48 19.84 4.21
C GLN A 168 -15.15 19.49 5.56
N HIS A 169 -15.35 18.20 5.82
CA HIS A 169 -16.07 17.71 7.00
C HIS A 169 -15.14 17.16 8.09
N VAL A 170 -13.93 16.74 7.72
CA VAL A 170 -12.99 16.04 8.61
C VAL A 170 -11.67 16.80 8.70
N ARG A 171 -11.18 17.00 9.93
CA ARG A 171 -9.91 17.70 10.21
C ARG A 171 -8.71 16.74 10.27
N LEU A 172 -8.99 15.45 10.33
CA LEU A 172 -7.96 14.38 10.37
C LEU A 172 -7.04 14.52 9.14
N PRO A 173 -5.70 14.45 9.31
CA PRO A 173 -4.78 14.45 8.20
C PRO A 173 -5.12 13.36 7.19
N MET A 174 -5.39 13.74 5.94
CA MET A 174 -5.74 12.80 4.88
C MET A 174 -4.58 12.54 3.93
N VAL A 175 -4.55 11.30 3.42
CA VAL A 175 -3.62 10.82 2.39
C VAL A 175 -4.44 10.35 1.20
N ALA A 176 -4.23 10.95 0.03
CA ALA A 176 -4.96 10.58 -1.18
C ALA A 176 -4.35 9.33 -1.83
N ASN A 177 -5.23 8.43 -2.29
CA ASN A 177 -4.83 7.19 -2.95
C ASN A 177 -5.74 6.89 -4.15
N GLY A 178 -5.16 6.37 -5.21
CA GLY A 178 -5.85 5.86 -6.40
C GLY A 178 -5.42 6.51 -7.70
N GLU A 179 -5.12 5.70 -8.70
CA GLU A 179 -4.79 6.07 -10.08
C GLU A 179 -3.64 7.05 -10.25
N ILE A 180 -2.64 6.99 -9.38
CA ILE A 180 -1.41 7.76 -9.47
C ILE A 180 -0.35 6.87 -10.14
N TRP A 181 -0.02 7.16 -11.40
CA TRP A 181 0.90 6.40 -12.24
C TRP A 181 2.11 7.21 -12.68
N THR A 182 1.97 8.55 -12.72
CA THR A 182 2.99 9.49 -13.19
C THR A 182 3.15 10.63 -12.19
N LEU A 183 4.22 11.42 -12.34
CA LEU A 183 4.37 12.68 -11.61
C LEU A 183 3.21 13.63 -11.88
N ALA A 184 2.75 13.72 -13.13
CA ALA A 184 1.62 14.58 -13.50
C ALA A 184 0.33 14.16 -12.76
N ASP A 185 0.08 12.84 -12.63
CA ASP A 185 -1.05 12.33 -11.84
C ASP A 185 -0.90 12.71 -10.36
N ALA A 186 0.30 12.63 -9.81
CA ALA A 186 0.58 12.99 -8.41
C ALA A 186 0.28 14.47 -8.14
N LEU A 187 0.76 15.36 -9.01
CA LEU A 187 0.52 16.79 -8.90
C LEU A 187 -0.96 17.12 -9.04
N ARG A 188 -1.62 16.56 -10.05
CA ARG A 188 -3.06 16.75 -10.24
C ARG A 188 -3.89 16.18 -9.09
N CYS A 189 -3.51 15.02 -8.55
CA CYS A 189 -4.18 14.45 -7.38
C CYS A 189 -4.10 15.39 -6.18
N ARG A 190 -2.93 15.97 -5.91
CA ARG A 190 -2.75 16.98 -4.85
C ARG A 190 -3.60 18.23 -5.10
N GLU A 191 -3.60 18.75 -6.32
CA GLU A 191 -4.40 19.92 -6.72
C GLU A 191 -5.89 19.68 -6.47
N VAL A 192 -6.43 18.56 -6.95
CA VAL A 192 -7.86 18.25 -6.84
C VAL A 192 -8.27 17.94 -5.41
N THR A 193 -7.47 17.12 -4.70
CA THR A 193 -7.83 16.67 -3.34
C THR A 193 -7.44 17.67 -2.26
N GLY A 194 -6.50 18.57 -2.53
CA GLY A 194 -5.84 19.41 -1.54
C GLY A 194 -5.00 18.59 -0.52
N CYS A 195 -4.72 17.31 -0.75
CA CYS A 195 -3.87 16.49 0.11
C CYS A 195 -2.42 16.62 -0.32
N ASP A 196 -1.52 17.01 0.59
CA ASP A 196 -0.07 17.01 0.33
C ASP A 196 0.51 15.58 0.26
N ARG A 197 -0.06 14.66 1.05
CA ARG A 197 0.41 13.29 1.18
C ARG A 197 -0.33 12.36 0.22
N LEU A 198 0.44 11.47 -0.42
CA LEU A 198 -0.08 10.51 -1.38
C LEU A 198 0.29 9.08 -0.96
N MET A 199 -0.62 8.13 -1.12
CA MET A 199 -0.30 6.71 -1.08
C MET A 199 -0.30 6.14 -2.50
N ILE A 200 0.82 5.60 -2.93
CA ILE A 200 1.00 5.07 -4.28
C ILE A 200 1.22 3.56 -4.17
N GLY A 201 0.43 2.80 -4.92
CA GLY A 201 0.57 1.34 -4.99
C GLY A 201 1.16 0.91 -6.33
N ARG A 202 0.27 0.57 -7.28
CA ARG A 202 0.66 0.03 -8.60
C ARG A 202 1.55 0.96 -9.42
N GLY A 203 1.42 2.28 -9.23
CA GLY A 203 2.31 3.26 -9.87
C GLY A 203 3.76 3.03 -9.52
N MET A 204 4.09 2.77 -8.23
CA MET A 204 5.45 2.44 -7.79
C MET A 204 5.96 1.10 -8.32
N VAL A 205 5.06 0.16 -8.64
CA VAL A 205 5.42 -1.13 -9.25
C VAL A 205 5.72 -0.95 -10.74
N ALA A 206 5.02 -0.05 -11.41
CA ALA A 206 5.23 0.28 -12.81
C ALA A 206 6.44 1.21 -13.02
N ASP A 207 6.62 2.17 -12.14
CA ASP A 207 7.77 3.09 -12.11
C ASP A 207 8.38 3.14 -10.69
N PRO A 208 9.41 2.34 -10.42
CA PRO A 208 10.11 2.39 -9.14
C PRO A 208 10.77 3.75 -8.81
N GLY A 209 10.90 4.64 -9.79
CA GLY A 209 11.43 5.99 -9.63
C GLY A 209 10.37 7.06 -9.28
N LEU A 210 9.07 6.72 -9.35
CA LEU A 210 8.00 7.70 -9.21
C LEU A 210 8.03 8.51 -7.91
N ALA A 211 8.24 7.86 -6.77
CA ALA A 211 8.33 8.58 -5.49
C ALA A 211 9.54 9.52 -5.43
N LEU A 212 10.67 9.11 -6.00
CA LEU A 212 11.86 9.95 -6.09
C LEU A 212 11.61 11.18 -6.98
N ALA A 213 10.92 11.01 -8.12
CA ALA A 213 10.56 12.11 -9.01
C ALA A 213 9.63 13.11 -8.32
N ILE A 214 8.67 12.64 -7.53
CA ILE A 214 7.78 13.49 -6.72
C ILE A 214 8.59 14.26 -5.67
N ALA A 215 9.45 13.58 -4.91
CA ALA A 215 10.27 14.22 -3.88
C ALA A 215 11.25 15.25 -4.46
N GLN A 216 11.84 14.99 -5.64
CA GLN A 216 12.70 15.94 -6.35
C GLN A 216 11.92 17.17 -6.83
N HIS A 217 10.70 16.97 -7.34
CA HIS A 217 9.82 18.07 -7.72
C HIS A 217 9.51 18.96 -6.52
N ASP A 218 9.17 18.37 -5.38
CA ASP A 218 8.85 19.10 -4.14
C ASP A 218 10.06 19.88 -3.60
N ALA A 219 11.28 19.32 -3.73
CA ALA A 219 12.51 19.98 -3.33
C ALA A 219 12.94 21.09 -4.30
N SER A 220 12.52 21.01 -5.56
CA SER A 220 12.88 21.97 -6.60
C SER A 220 11.90 23.13 -6.59
N SER A 221 12.21 24.22 -5.87
CA SER A 221 11.38 25.43 -5.81
C SER A 221 11.24 26.17 -7.17
N LYS A 222 11.79 25.64 -8.27
CA LYS A 222 11.73 26.22 -9.63
C LYS A 222 11.75 25.12 -10.68
N GLY A 223 10.62 24.83 -11.30
CA GLY A 223 10.36 24.48 -12.69
C GLY A 223 11.40 23.68 -13.49
N GLY A 224 12.13 22.76 -12.90
CA GLY A 224 12.91 21.78 -13.65
C GLY A 224 12.01 20.57 -13.97
N SER A 225 11.94 20.16 -15.21
CA SER A 225 11.31 18.87 -15.55
C SER A 225 12.10 17.75 -14.86
N PRO A 226 11.56 17.06 -13.87
CA PRO A 226 12.25 15.91 -13.31
C PRO A 226 12.11 14.76 -14.31
N GLN A 227 13.14 14.55 -15.09
CA GLN A 227 13.37 13.30 -15.78
C GLN A 227 14.11 12.37 -14.82
N SER A 228 13.38 11.64 -14.04
CA SER A 228 13.98 10.58 -13.25
C SER A 228 13.19 9.29 -13.40
N THR A 229 13.20 8.77 -14.59
CA THR A 229 13.02 7.34 -14.77
C THR A 229 14.30 6.66 -14.29
N VAL A 230 14.15 5.70 -13.40
CA VAL A 230 15.26 4.81 -13.02
C VAL A 230 15.74 4.11 -14.30
N ALA A 231 17.03 4.12 -14.59
CA ALA A 231 17.57 3.52 -15.80
C ALA A 231 17.24 2.01 -15.86
N TRP A 232 16.99 1.48 -17.05
CA TRP A 232 16.66 0.06 -17.22
C TRP A 232 17.70 -0.88 -16.61
N THR A 233 18.98 -0.55 -16.67
CA THR A 233 20.05 -1.31 -16.02
C THR A 233 19.86 -1.43 -14.51
N GLN A 234 19.37 -0.38 -13.85
CA GLN A 234 19.01 -0.41 -12.42
C GLN A 234 17.77 -1.26 -12.17
N ILE A 235 16.76 -1.20 -13.08
CA ILE A 235 15.57 -2.06 -13.02
C ILE A 235 15.97 -3.54 -13.12
N VAL A 236 16.90 -3.89 -14.00
CA VAL A 236 17.45 -5.26 -14.09
C VAL A 236 18.11 -5.69 -12.76
N GLY A 237 18.85 -4.79 -12.12
CA GLY A 237 19.41 -5.03 -10.79
C GLY A 237 18.32 -5.32 -9.74
N LEU A 238 17.26 -4.53 -9.73
CA LEU A 238 16.10 -4.74 -8.85
C LEU A 238 15.35 -6.05 -9.17
N MET A 239 15.22 -6.41 -10.45
CA MET A 239 14.61 -7.69 -10.85
C MET A 239 15.39 -8.89 -10.32
N ARG A 240 16.72 -8.82 -10.28
CA ARG A 240 17.55 -9.87 -9.69
C ARG A 240 17.34 -10.01 -8.19
N LEU A 241 17.33 -8.91 -7.45
CA LEU A 241 17.03 -8.91 -6.02
C LEU A 241 15.63 -9.46 -5.74
N PHE A 242 14.64 -9.06 -6.54
CA PHE A 242 13.28 -9.58 -6.45
C PHE A 242 13.24 -11.08 -6.72
N TRP A 243 13.93 -11.56 -7.76
CA TRP A 243 13.99 -12.98 -8.11
C TRP A 243 14.65 -13.81 -7.02
N GLN A 244 15.74 -13.35 -6.44
CA GLN A 244 16.39 -13.98 -5.28
C GLN A 244 15.44 -14.06 -4.07
N GLY A 245 14.72 -12.97 -3.78
CA GLY A 245 13.72 -12.94 -2.71
C GLY A 245 12.57 -13.93 -2.94
N ILE A 246 12.09 -14.06 -4.19
CA ILE A 246 11.07 -15.04 -4.58
C ILE A 246 11.60 -16.47 -4.41
N ALA A 247 12.85 -16.73 -4.78
CA ALA A 247 13.45 -18.06 -4.69
C ALA A 247 13.44 -18.61 -3.26
N LEU A 248 13.54 -17.74 -2.27
CA LEU A 248 13.53 -18.11 -0.84
C LEU A 248 12.13 -18.41 -0.28
N ARG A 249 11.05 -17.86 -0.89
CA ARG A 249 9.71 -17.83 -0.28
C ARG A 249 8.62 -18.47 -1.13
N VAL A 250 8.86 -18.67 -2.41
CA VAL A 250 7.84 -19.11 -3.38
C VAL A 250 8.24 -20.46 -3.98
N ALA A 251 7.28 -21.40 -4.02
CA ALA A 251 7.50 -22.70 -4.65
C ALA A 251 7.93 -22.55 -6.12
N PRO A 252 8.89 -23.36 -6.63
CA PRO A 252 9.50 -23.19 -7.96
C PRO A 252 8.49 -23.00 -9.09
N ARG A 253 7.40 -23.77 -9.11
CA ARG A 253 6.34 -23.70 -10.12
C ARG A 253 5.62 -22.33 -10.22
N HIS A 254 5.70 -21.49 -9.18
CA HIS A 254 5.03 -20.20 -9.15
C HIS A 254 5.97 -18.99 -9.30
N ARG A 255 7.31 -19.23 -9.26
CA ARG A 255 8.31 -18.15 -9.29
C ARG A 255 8.24 -17.32 -10.57
N ALA A 256 8.24 -18.00 -11.72
CA ALA A 256 8.19 -17.35 -13.03
C ALA A 256 7.00 -16.39 -13.18
N GLY A 257 5.84 -16.79 -12.66
CA GLY A 257 4.62 -15.96 -12.71
C GLY A 257 4.77 -14.63 -11.98
N ARG A 258 5.54 -14.57 -10.88
CA ARG A 258 5.77 -13.34 -10.11
C ARG A 258 6.61 -12.32 -10.89
N LEU A 259 7.68 -12.76 -11.52
CA LEU A 259 8.52 -11.90 -12.34
C LEU A 259 7.76 -11.38 -13.57
N LYS A 260 7.02 -12.25 -14.26
CA LYS A 260 6.16 -11.87 -15.40
C LYS A 260 5.09 -10.86 -15.00
N GLN A 261 4.51 -11.03 -13.82
CA GLN A 261 3.53 -10.07 -13.28
C GLN A 261 4.15 -8.69 -13.08
N TRP A 262 5.37 -8.61 -12.57
CA TRP A 262 6.06 -7.33 -12.42
C TRP A 262 6.44 -6.71 -13.76
N LEU A 263 7.00 -7.47 -14.69
CA LEU A 263 7.27 -6.99 -16.06
C LEU A 263 6.02 -6.44 -16.74
N ASN A 264 4.85 -7.05 -16.50
CA ASN A 264 3.58 -6.55 -17.02
C ASN A 264 3.19 -5.16 -16.49
N TYR A 265 3.68 -4.75 -15.32
CA TYR A 265 3.57 -3.37 -14.84
C TYR A 265 4.65 -2.48 -15.43
N LEU A 266 5.91 -2.91 -15.41
CA LEU A 266 7.07 -2.14 -15.89
C LEU A 266 6.93 -1.71 -17.35
N ARG A 267 6.34 -2.54 -18.22
CA ARG A 267 6.13 -2.21 -19.65
C ARG A 267 5.21 -1.00 -19.90
N ARG A 268 4.57 -0.46 -18.86
CA ARG A 268 3.83 0.81 -18.96
C ARG A 268 4.76 2.01 -19.06
N VAL A 269 5.99 1.88 -18.60
CA VAL A 269 6.98 2.95 -18.48
C VAL A 269 8.24 2.64 -19.28
N TYR A 270 8.67 1.37 -19.28
CA TYR A 270 9.93 0.92 -19.89
C TYR A 270 9.65 0.11 -21.16
N PRO A 271 10.02 0.60 -22.37
CA PRO A 271 9.93 -0.18 -23.61
C PRO A 271 10.68 -1.51 -23.52
N GLU A 272 11.86 -1.52 -22.89
CA GLU A 272 12.69 -2.71 -22.68
C GLU A 272 11.98 -3.79 -21.87
N ALA A 273 11.05 -3.40 -21.00
CA ALA A 273 10.24 -4.35 -20.25
C ALA A 273 9.24 -5.12 -21.14
N GLN A 274 8.82 -4.53 -22.28
CA GLN A 274 7.99 -5.24 -23.26
C GLN A 274 8.82 -6.33 -23.93
N GLU A 275 10.03 -6.03 -24.35
CA GLU A 275 10.94 -7.01 -24.98
C GLU A 275 11.28 -8.14 -24.00
N ALA A 276 11.61 -7.79 -22.75
CA ALA A 276 11.85 -8.74 -21.67
C ALA A 276 10.64 -9.63 -21.40
N PHE A 277 9.43 -9.06 -21.40
CA PHE A 277 8.19 -9.81 -21.23
C PHE A 277 7.96 -10.81 -22.35
N ASP A 278 8.18 -10.41 -23.61
CA ASP A 278 8.00 -11.28 -24.77
C ASP A 278 8.97 -12.46 -24.76
N GLN A 279 10.19 -12.25 -24.30
CA GLN A 279 11.17 -13.32 -24.10
C GLN A 279 10.81 -14.26 -22.95
N LEU A 280 10.35 -13.71 -21.81
CA LEU A 280 10.11 -14.50 -20.60
C LEU A 280 8.73 -15.15 -20.54
N ARG A 281 7.72 -14.66 -21.27
CA ARG A 281 6.32 -15.13 -21.15
C ARG A 281 6.16 -16.64 -21.33
N LEU A 282 7.01 -17.25 -22.15
CA LEU A 282 6.99 -18.70 -22.44
C LEU A 282 7.94 -19.50 -21.52
N LEU A 283 8.81 -18.86 -20.76
CA LEU A 283 9.75 -19.53 -19.87
C LEU A 283 9.08 -19.83 -18.53
N HIS A 284 9.07 -21.09 -18.11
CA HIS A 284 8.52 -21.52 -16.83
C HIS A 284 9.60 -22.10 -15.91
N ASP A 285 10.72 -22.57 -16.50
CA ASP A 285 11.86 -23.12 -15.78
C ASP A 285 12.66 -22.02 -15.08
N PRO A 286 12.79 -22.06 -13.73
CA PRO A 286 13.59 -21.11 -12.99
C PRO A 286 15.04 -21.00 -13.47
N ALA A 287 15.69 -22.12 -13.84
CA ALA A 287 17.08 -22.10 -14.30
C ALA A 287 17.26 -21.31 -15.62
N LYS A 288 16.29 -21.37 -16.51
CA LYS A 288 16.29 -20.56 -17.75
C LYS A 288 16.08 -19.06 -17.45
N ILE A 289 15.29 -18.75 -16.43
CA ILE A 289 15.10 -17.36 -15.99
C ILE A 289 16.36 -16.83 -15.32
N ASP A 290 17.05 -17.65 -14.50
CA ASP A 290 18.36 -17.29 -13.94
C ASP A 290 19.38 -16.96 -15.04
N GLN A 291 19.47 -17.80 -16.09
CA GLN A 291 20.34 -17.57 -17.25
C GLN A 291 19.97 -16.28 -17.98
N TRP A 292 18.67 -16.03 -18.20
CA TRP A 292 18.20 -14.81 -18.85
C TRP A 292 18.56 -13.57 -18.04
N LEU A 293 18.31 -13.57 -16.72
CA LEU A 293 18.68 -12.46 -15.83
C LEU A 293 20.20 -12.23 -15.81
N ALA A 294 21.01 -13.30 -15.84
CA ALA A 294 22.46 -13.19 -15.92
C ALA A 294 22.93 -12.51 -17.22
N ALA A 295 22.30 -12.86 -18.34
CA ALA A 295 22.64 -12.30 -19.65
C ALA A 295 22.32 -10.78 -19.75
N GLN A 296 21.32 -10.28 -19.03
CA GLN A 296 21.00 -8.84 -18.98
C GLN A 296 22.05 -7.98 -18.27
N ALA A 297 23.09 -8.57 -17.68
CA ALA A 297 24.13 -7.84 -16.93
C ALA A 297 25.28 -7.30 -17.79
N VAL A 298 25.36 -7.74 -19.02
CA VAL A 298 26.55 -7.56 -19.89
C VAL A 298 26.31 -6.43 -20.92
N GLY A 299 25.18 -5.72 -20.84
CA GLY A 299 24.82 -4.62 -21.74
C GLY A 299 25.01 -3.23 -21.09
#